data_e045766c07713f6c86278aef044edb49
#
_entry.id   e045766c07713f6c86278aef044edb49
#
_cell.length_a   1.000
_cell.length_b   1.000
_cell.length_c   1.000
_cell.angle_alpha   90.00
_cell.angle_beta   90.00
_cell.angle_gamma   90.00
#
_symmetry.space_group_name_H-M   'P 1'
#
loop_
_entity.id
_entity.type
_entity.pdbx_description
1 polymer ?
#
loop_
_entity_poly.entity_id
_entity_poly.type
_entity_poly.pdbx_seq_one_letter_code
_entity_poly.pdbx_strand_id
1 'polypeptide(L)'
;MEIRKAYLSMIRAFPGGWDAMAGALGMSRDALENRIYERKGQSVLVETALQMQQFSSTTHFAEAVAQLSGGLFMKLPEQSSEDREELLAKFNELYSKLGDLSTKFREYVKDDEIDRRERQDLTDVGQNIHRTVEELLALTFQIYCRPGQR
;
A
#
# COMPACT_ATOMS: atom_id res chain seq x y z
N MET A 1 3.66 10.32 -4.59
CA MET A 1 2.62 10.20 -5.67
C MET A 1 1.66 11.36 -5.48
N GLU A 2 1.18 11.99 -6.56
CA GLU A 2 0.16 13.05 -6.46
C GLU A 2 -1.23 12.42 -6.30
N ILE A 3 -2.09 12.96 -5.43
CA ILE A 3 -3.45 12.42 -5.16
C ILE A 3 -4.25 12.20 -6.45
N ARG A 4 -4.21 13.16 -7.37
CA ARG A 4 -4.92 13.04 -8.66
C ARG A 4 -4.44 11.83 -9.47
N LYS A 5 -3.15 11.51 -9.46
CA LYS A 5 -2.62 10.30 -10.12
C LYS A 5 -3.18 9.03 -9.51
N ALA A 6 -3.37 9.00 -8.18
CA ALA A 6 -4.01 7.89 -7.51
C ALA A 6 -5.46 7.69 -7.99
N TYR A 7 -6.25 8.76 -8.08
CA TYR A 7 -7.62 8.69 -8.63
C TYR A 7 -7.65 8.14 -10.05
N LEU A 8 -6.77 8.62 -10.93
CA LEU A 8 -6.68 8.14 -12.31
C LEU A 8 -6.25 6.67 -12.39
N SER A 9 -5.36 6.23 -11.50
CA SER A 9 -4.95 4.83 -11.43
C SER A 9 -6.09 3.91 -10.96
N MET A 10 -6.87 4.32 -9.96
CA MET A 10 -8.06 3.59 -9.52
C MET A 10 -9.11 3.46 -10.64
N ILE A 11 -9.36 4.54 -11.40
CA ILE A 11 -10.29 4.50 -12.53
C ILE A 11 -9.81 3.54 -13.62
N ARG A 12 -8.50 3.52 -13.92
CA ARG A 12 -7.93 2.60 -14.91
C ARG A 12 -7.98 1.14 -14.45
N ALA A 13 -7.83 0.89 -13.16
CA ALA A 13 -7.88 -0.44 -12.58
C ALA A 13 -9.32 -0.99 -12.52
N PHE A 14 -10.33 -0.13 -12.49
CA PHE A 14 -11.72 -0.54 -12.40
C PHE A 14 -12.25 -0.96 -13.78
N PRO A 15 -12.85 -2.18 -13.92
CA PRO A 15 -13.42 -2.65 -15.18
C PRO A 15 -14.48 -1.69 -15.71
N GLY A 16 -14.33 -1.26 -16.97
CA GLY A 16 -15.20 -0.26 -17.60
C GLY A 16 -14.77 1.19 -17.38
N GLY A 17 -13.70 1.44 -16.62
CA GLY A 17 -13.06 2.75 -16.51
C GLY A 17 -13.96 3.87 -15.99
N TRP A 18 -13.92 5.03 -16.65
CA TRP A 18 -14.61 6.24 -16.21
C TRP A 18 -16.12 6.11 -16.05
N ASP A 19 -16.79 5.53 -17.02
CA ASP A 19 -18.25 5.42 -17.04
C ASP A 19 -18.74 4.44 -15.96
N ALA A 20 -18.06 3.32 -15.82
CA ALA A 20 -18.37 2.32 -14.82
C ALA A 20 -18.09 2.84 -13.40
N MET A 21 -16.95 3.51 -13.17
CA MET A 21 -16.61 4.10 -11.89
C MET A 21 -17.62 5.19 -11.48
N ALA A 22 -18.00 6.08 -12.40
CA ALA A 22 -19.01 7.11 -12.16
C ALA A 22 -20.36 6.48 -11.80
N GLY A 23 -20.80 5.45 -12.56
CA GLY A 23 -22.02 4.71 -12.26
C GLY A 23 -22.00 4.03 -10.90
N ALA A 24 -20.89 3.39 -10.52
CA ALA A 24 -20.72 2.77 -9.21
C ALA A 24 -20.79 3.78 -8.06
N LEU A 25 -20.33 5.02 -8.28
CA LEU A 25 -20.40 6.12 -7.34
C LEU A 25 -21.76 6.86 -7.36
N GLY A 26 -22.71 6.44 -8.20
CA GLY A 26 -24.04 7.06 -8.29
C GLY A 26 -24.02 8.46 -8.92
N MET A 27 -23.05 8.78 -9.80
CA MET A 27 -22.92 10.07 -10.44
C MET A 27 -22.65 9.96 -11.94
N SER A 28 -22.82 11.07 -12.67
CA SER A 28 -22.46 11.11 -14.07
C SER A 28 -20.93 11.16 -14.25
N ARG A 29 -20.45 10.72 -15.42
CA ARG A 29 -19.03 10.84 -15.79
C ARG A 29 -18.52 12.28 -15.69
N ASP A 30 -19.28 13.25 -16.21
CA ASP A 30 -18.91 14.68 -16.12
C ASP A 30 -18.78 15.16 -14.67
N ALA A 31 -19.65 14.68 -13.78
CA ALA A 31 -19.58 15.00 -12.34
C ALA A 31 -18.32 14.42 -11.70
N LEU A 32 -17.93 13.20 -12.05
CA LEU A 32 -16.69 12.59 -11.58
C LEU A 32 -15.47 13.32 -12.13
N GLU A 33 -15.45 13.64 -13.44
CA GLU A 33 -14.36 14.40 -14.06
C GLU A 33 -14.19 15.78 -13.42
N ASN A 34 -15.29 16.52 -13.18
CA ASN A 34 -15.23 17.82 -12.52
C ASN A 34 -14.59 17.74 -11.12
N ARG A 35 -14.88 16.69 -10.36
CA ARG A 35 -14.27 16.47 -9.03
C ARG A 35 -12.79 16.13 -9.10
N ILE A 36 -12.41 15.21 -9.99
CA ILE A 36 -11.02 14.76 -10.11
C ILE A 36 -10.11 15.87 -10.63
N TYR A 37 -10.61 16.68 -11.57
CA TYR A 37 -9.87 17.82 -12.12
C TYR A 37 -10.13 19.14 -11.40
N GLU A 38 -10.85 19.10 -10.27
CA GLU A 38 -11.15 20.26 -9.42
C GLU A 38 -11.80 21.42 -10.20
N ARG A 39 -12.70 21.05 -11.13
CA ARG A 39 -13.41 22.04 -11.95
C ARG A 39 -14.66 22.54 -11.22
N LYS A 40 -15.08 23.77 -11.51
CA LYS A 40 -16.32 24.38 -10.97
C LYS A 40 -16.36 24.38 -9.44
N GLY A 41 -15.21 24.47 -8.76
CA GLY A 41 -15.13 24.46 -7.31
C GLY A 41 -15.46 23.10 -6.67
N GLN A 42 -15.47 22.01 -7.46
CA GLN A 42 -15.72 20.66 -6.95
C GLN A 42 -14.41 19.96 -6.63
N SER A 43 -14.46 19.04 -5.66
CA SER A 43 -13.34 18.18 -5.29
C SER A 43 -13.84 16.76 -4.96
N VAL A 44 -12.93 15.80 -4.92
CA VAL A 44 -13.24 14.45 -4.47
C VAL A 44 -13.24 14.46 -2.93
N LEU A 45 -14.36 14.06 -2.34
CA LEU A 45 -14.45 13.85 -0.90
C LEU A 45 -13.66 12.60 -0.49
N VAL A 46 -13.19 12.57 0.75
CA VAL A 46 -12.43 11.41 1.29
C VAL A 46 -13.26 10.13 1.18
N GLU A 47 -14.54 10.17 1.51
CA GLU A 47 -15.46 9.03 1.41
C GLU A 47 -15.57 8.52 -0.03
N THR A 48 -15.64 9.42 -0.99
CA THR A 48 -15.66 9.07 -2.43
C THR A 48 -14.35 8.42 -2.85
N ALA A 49 -13.21 8.94 -2.40
CA ALA A 49 -11.90 8.37 -2.68
C ALA A 49 -11.74 6.95 -2.11
N LEU A 50 -12.24 6.71 -0.88
CA LEU A 50 -12.25 5.39 -0.27
C LEU A 50 -13.16 4.40 -1.03
N GLN A 51 -14.35 4.86 -1.49
CA GLN A 51 -15.23 4.05 -2.34
C GLN A 51 -14.56 3.69 -3.67
N MET A 52 -13.90 4.66 -4.33
CA MET A 52 -13.13 4.40 -5.56
C MET A 52 -12.04 3.36 -5.33
N GLN A 53 -11.32 3.46 -4.21
CA GLN A 53 -10.28 2.49 -3.82
C GLN A 53 -10.88 1.10 -3.61
N GLN A 54 -12.00 1.00 -2.91
CA GLN A 54 -12.70 -0.26 -2.67
C GLN A 54 -13.19 -0.89 -3.98
N PHE A 55 -13.86 -0.13 -4.84
CA PHE A 55 -14.37 -0.62 -6.12
C PHE A 55 -13.27 -1.08 -7.05
N SER A 56 -12.16 -0.36 -7.11
CA SER A 56 -11.00 -0.73 -7.93
C SER A 56 -10.15 -1.85 -7.33
N SER A 57 -10.43 -2.30 -6.09
CA SER A 57 -9.62 -3.27 -5.34
C SER A 57 -8.13 -2.90 -5.28
N THR A 58 -7.83 -1.59 -5.20
CA THR A 58 -6.46 -1.05 -5.14
C THR A 58 -6.21 -0.33 -3.81
N THR A 59 -4.96 0.09 -3.58
CA THR A 59 -4.54 0.85 -2.39
C THR A 59 -3.99 2.24 -2.75
N HIS A 60 -4.16 2.67 -3.99
CA HIS A 60 -3.50 3.85 -4.55
C HIS A 60 -3.80 5.15 -3.81
N PHE A 61 -5.02 5.34 -3.30
CA PHE A 61 -5.35 6.54 -2.52
C PHE A 61 -4.64 6.54 -1.16
N ALA A 62 -4.70 5.43 -0.43
CA ALA A 62 -4.01 5.30 0.86
C ALA A 62 -2.49 5.45 0.72
N GLU A 63 -1.89 4.84 -0.31
CA GLU A 63 -0.47 5.00 -0.65
C GLU A 63 -0.11 6.45 -0.95
N ALA A 64 -0.92 7.15 -1.73
CA ALA A 64 -0.67 8.55 -2.07
C ALA A 64 -0.74 9.46 -0.84
N VAL A 65 -1.72 9.26 0.04
CA VAL A 65 -1.86 10.01 1.30
C VAL A 65 -0.66 9.75 2.20
N ALA A 66 -0.27 8.49 2.39
CA ALA A 66 0.87 8.13 3.21
C ALA A 66 2.17 8.77 2.69
N GLN A 67 2.44 8.70 1.39
CA GLN A 67 3.62 9.32 0.77
C GLN A 67 3.65 10.84 0.92
N LEU A 68 2.52 11.51 0.72
CA LEU A 68 2.42 12.97 0.91
C LEU A 68 2.59 13.39 2.37
N SER A 69 2.24 12.50 3.30
CA SER A 69 2.43 12.69 4.74
C SER A 69 3.85 12.30 5.22
N GLY A 70 4.74 11.89 4.32
CA GLY A 70 6.09 11.44 4.66
C GLY A 70 6.14 10.04 5.27
N GLY A 71 5.06 9.23 5.08
CA GLY A 71 4.92 7.88 5.61
C GLY A 71 4.79 6.82 4.52
N LEU A 72 4.58 5.60 4.96
CA LEU A 72 4.33 4.43 4.13
C LEU A 72 2.96 3.85 4.45
N PHE A 73 2.25 3.39 3.43
CA PHE A 73 1.05 2.58 3.59
C PHE A 73 1.43 1.10 3.55
N MET A 74 0.93 0.32 4.49
CA MET A 74 1.05 -1.13 4.49
C MET A 74 -0.34 -1.75 4.57
N LYS A 75 -0.66 -2.62 3.59
CA LYS A 75 -1.89 -3.40 3.64
C LYS A 75 -1.71 -4.50 4.69
N LEU A 76 -2.63 -4.58 5.66
CA LEU A 76 -2.63 -5.69 6.61
C LEU A 76 -2.88 -7.00 5.86
N PRO A 77 -2.22 -8.10 6.23
CA PRO A 77 -2.45 -9.40 5.63
C PRO A 77 -3.91 -9.82 5.85
N GLU A 78 -4.50 -10.40 4.82
CA GLU A 78 -5.78 -11.09 4.95
C GLU A 78 -5.53 -12.35 5.79
N GLN A 79 -6.47 -12.71 6.67
CA GLN A 79 -6.30 -13.82 7.61
C GLN A 79 -5.83 -15.09 6.87
N SER A 80 -4.61 -15.52 7.18
CA SER A 80 -4.03 -16.77 6.71
C SER A 80 -4.19 -17.85 7.79
N SER A 81 -3.89 -19.09 7.46
CA SER A 81 -4.04 -20.27 8.31
C SER A 81 -3.45 -20.10 9.74
N GLU A 82 -4.04 -20.76 10.74
CA GLU A 82 -3.55 -20.82 12.13
C GLU A 82 -2.35 -21.80 12.25
N ASP A 83 -1.36 -21.69 11.37
CA ASP A 83 -0.26 -22.64 11.31
C ASP A 83 1.02 -22.09 11.98
N ARG A 84 1.48 -22.82 13.01
CA ARG A 84 2.73 -22.50 13.71
C ARG A 84 3.97 -22.71 12.85
N GLU A 85 3.91 -23.60 11.86
CA GLU A 85 5.02 -23.80 10.94
C GLU A 85 5.17 -22.59 10.01
N GLU A 86 4.05 -21.99 9.59
CA GLU A 86 4.05 -20.74 8.82
C GLU A 86 4.65 -19.59 9.62
N LEU A 87 4.35 -19.48 10.92
CA LEU A 87 4.95 -18.47 11.80
C LEU A 87 6.48 -18.58 11.85
N LEU A 88 7.01 -19.80 11.99
CA LEU A 88 8.45 -20.03 12.01
C LEU A 88 9.09 -19.72 10.64
N ALA A 89 8.41 -20.09 9.56
CA ALA A 89 8.85 -19.77 8.20
C ALA A 89 8.94 -18.25 7.98
N LYS A 90 7.97 -17.48 8.50
CA LYS A 90 7.98 -16.02 8.45
C LYS A 90 9.13 -15.38 9.24
N PHE A 91 9.51 -15.94 10.39
CA PHE A 91 10.71 -15.51 11.11
C PHE A 91 11.98 -15.72 10.28
N ASN A 92 12.13 -16.89 9.65
CA ASN A 92 13.27 -17.18 8.78
C ASN A 92 13.32 -16.25 7.56
N GLU A 93 12.16 -15.95 6.97
CA GLU A 93 12.04 -14.96 5.89
C GLU A 93 12.51 -13.57 6.33
N LEU A 94 12.11 -13.11 7.53
CA LEU A 94 12.54 -11.84 8.09
C LEU A 94 14.06 -11.79 8.28
N TYR A 95 14.68 -12.85 8.82
CA TYR A 95 16.13 -12.92 8.98
C TYR A 95 16.87 -12.87 7.64
N SER A 96 16.36 -13.54 6.61
CA SER A 96 16.92 -13.48 5.27
C SER A 96 16.89 -12.05 4.72
N LYS A 97 15.75 -11.37 4.81
CA LYS A 97 15.58 -9.99 4.33
C LYS A 97 16.47 -8.99 5.09
N LEU A 98 16.66 -9.18 6.40
CA LEU A 98 17.60 -8.38 7.17
C LEU A 98 19.06 -8.62 6.75
N GLY A 99 19.42 -9.85 6.39
CA GLY A 99 20.71 -10.18 5.81
C GLY A 99 20.94 -9.49 4.47
N ASP A 100 19.95 -9.49 3.60
CA ASP A 100 19.99 -8.79 2.30
C ASP A 100 20.15 -7.28 2.48
N LEU A 101 19.39 -6.67 3.40
CA LEU A 101 19.53 -5.26 3.74
C LEU A 101 20.95 -4.92 4.21
N SER A 102 21.50 -5.74 5.11
CA SER A 102 22.86 -5.55 5.63
C SER A 102 23.92 -5.67 4.53
N THR A 103 23.72 -6.56 3.58
CA THR A 103 24.65 -6.77 2.46
C THR A 103 24.61 -5.59 1.49
N LYS A 104 23.43 -5.17 1.05
CA LYS A 104 23.23 -4.03 0.17
C LYS A 104 23.71 -2.72 0.82
N PHE A 105 23.39 -2.51 2.09
CA PHE A 105 23.89 -1.35 2.82
C PHE A 105 25.41 -1.27 2.77
N ARG A 106 26.13 -2.36 3.08
CA ARG A 106 27.61 -2.39 3.05
C ARG A 106 28.18 -2.21 1.64
N GLU A 107 27.45 -2.62 0.62
CA GLU A 107 27.85 -2.45 -0.76
C GLU A 107 27.72 -0.98 -1.20
N TYR A 108 26.57 -0.39 -0.93
CA TYR A 108 26.19 0.95 -1.42
C TYR A 108 26.88 2.10 -0.68
N VAL A 109 27.34 1.91 0.56
CA VAL A 109 28.07 2.94 1.30
C VAL A 109 29.59 2.91 1.09
N LYS A 110 30.13 2.08 0.16
CA LYS A 110 31.57 1.95 -0.05
C LYS A 110 32.25 3.20 -0.59
N ASP A 111 31.55 3.98 -1.37
CA ASP A 111 32.00 5.22 -1.97
C ASP A 111 31.50 6.48 -1.25
N ASP A 112 30.89 6.30 -0.07
CA ASP A 112 30.30 7.36 0.77
C ASP A 112 29.16 8.15 0.12
N GLU A 113 28.59 7.63 -0.99
CA GLU A 113 27.44 8.22 -1.68
C GLU A 113 26.35 7.16 -1.91
N ILE A 114 25.09 7.55 -1.91
CA ILE A 114 23.96 6.69 -2.29
C ILE A 114 23.25 7.34 -3.47
N ASP A 115 23.32 6.68 -4.61
CA ASP A 115 22.67 7.16 -5.82
C ASP A 115 21.14 6.94 -5.78
N ARG A 116 20.45 7.46 -6.80
CA ARG A 116 18.98 7.37 -6.88
C ARG A 116 18.49 5.92 -6.98
N ARG A 117 19.21 5.04 -7.67
CA ARG A 117 18.86 3.63 -7.86
C ARG A 117 19.06 2.85 -6.56
N GLU A 118 20.20 3.05 -5.91
CA GLU A 118 20.55 2.42 -4.64
C GLU A 118 19.57 2.85 -3.52
N ARG A 119 19.22 4.15 -3.49
CA ARG A 119 18.19 4.66 -2.58
C ARG A 119 16.85 3.98 -2.81
N GLN A 120 16.44 3.80 -4.07
CA GLN A 120 15.18 3.10 -4.37
C GLN A 120 15.25 1.65 -3.92
N ASP A 121 16.34 0.95 -4.21
CA ASP A 121 16.54 -0.46 -3.85
C ASP A 121 16.53 -0.66 -2.33
N LEU A 122 17.23 0.18 -1.56
CA LEU A 122 17.18 0.15 -0.10
C LEU A 122 15.77 0.43 0.44
N THR A 123 15.05 1.35 -0.20
CA THR A 123 13.66 1.66 0.16
C THR A 123 12.76 0.44 -0.06
N ASP A 124 12.89 -0.24 -1.20
CA ASP A 124 12.09 -1.42 -1.54
C ASP A 124 12.38 -2.59 -0.59
N VAL A 125 13.64 -2.81 -0.24
CA VAL A 125 14.03 -3.80 0.77
C VAL A 125 13.44 -3.46 2.12
N GLY A 126 13.54 -2.20 2.56
CA GLY A 126 12.95 -1.73 3.82
C GLY A 126 11.43 -1.94 3.86
N GLN A 127 10.72 -1.61 2.79
CA GLN A 127 9.27 -1.85 2.69
C GLN A 127 8.91 -3.34 2.78
N ASN A 128 9.71 -4.21 2.16
CA ASN A 128 9.50 -5.65 2.23
C ASN A 128 9.73 -6.20 3.64
N ILE A 129 10.70 -5.66 4.39
CA ILE A 129 10.94 -6.01 5.79
C ILE A 129 9.73 -5.60 6.64
N HIS A 130 9.25 -4.35 6.51
CA HIS A 130 8.08 -3.87 7.24
C HIS A 130 6.86 -4.75 6.99
N ARG A 131 6.59 -5.12 5.73
CA ARG A 131 5.49 -6.03 5.39
C ARG A 131 5.63 -7.38 6.08
N THR A 132 6.82 -7.98 6.07
CA THR A 132 7.07 -9.28 6.72
C THR A 132 6.88 -9.20 8.23
N VAL A 133 7.27 -8.09 8.87
CA VAL A 133 7.02 -7.86 10.30
C VAL A 133 5.51 -7.80 10.60
N GLU A 134 4.73 -7.07 9.79
CA GLU A 134 3.28 -6.98 9.98
C GLU A 134 2.58 -8.35 9.76
N GLU A 135 2.99 -9.10 8.74
CA GLU A 135 2.50 -10.47 8.53
C GLU A 135 2.82 -11.38 9.70
N LEU A 136 4.04 -11.28 10.24
CA LEU A 136 4.48 -12.03 11.42
C LEU A 136 3.64 -11.71 12.66
N LEU A 137 3.41 -10.41 12.93
CA LEU A 137 2.60 -9.95 14.06
C LEU A 137 1.14 -10.39 13.90
N ALA A 138 0.56 -10.27 12.69
CA ALA A 138 -0.80 -10.70 12.41
C ALA A 138 -0.97 -12.21 12.68
N LEU A 139 -0.05 -13.05 12.19
CA LEU A 139 -0.04 -14.50 12.47
C LEU A 139 0.13 -14.79 13.97
N THR A 140 1.05 -14.09 14.64
CA THR A 140 1.26 -14.23 16.07
C THR A 140 -0.01 -13.95 16.85
N PHE A 141 -0.69 -12.84 16.57
CA PHE A 141 -1.92 -12.47 17.26
C PHE A 141 -3.07 -13.42 16.93
N GLN A 142 -3.13 -13.91 15.70
CA GLN A 142 -4.14 -14.90 15.30
C GLN A 142 -3.98 -16.21 16.08
N ILE A 143 -2.75 -16.70 16.25
CA ILE A 143 -2.46 -17.98 16.90
C ILE A 143 -2.56 -17.85 18.43
N TYR A 144 -2.11 -16.75 19.03
CA TYR A 144 -1.92 -16.66 20.47
C TYR A 144 -2.86 -15.72 21.22
N CYS A 145 -3.59 -14.82 20.53
CA CYS A 145 -4.57 -13.96 21.20
C CYS A 145 -5.88 -14.68 21.44
N ARG A 146 -6.45 -14.49 22.64
CA ARG A 146 -7.77 -15.04 23.00
C ARG A 146 -8.90 -14.35 22.21
N PRO A 147 -10.02 -15.06 21.92
CA PRO A 147 -11.20 -14.43 21.36
C PRO A 147 -11.66 -13.23 22.22
N GLY A 148 -11.82 -12.06 21.62
CA GLY A 148 -12.16 -10.81 22.31
C GLY A 148 -11.00 -9.84 22.57
N GLN A 149 -9.78 -10.23 22.28
CA GLN A 149 -8.57 -9.36 22.33
C GLN A 149 -7.98 -9.07 20.92
N ARG A 150 -8.72 -9.46 19.88
CA ARG A 150 -8.35 -9.26 18.46
C ARG A 150 -8.78 -7.90 17.95
#